data_dd77e168c4b062f39266fbdcce42dfb1
#
_entry.id   dd77e168c4b062f39266fbdcce42dfb1
#
_cell.length_a   1.000
_cell.length_b   1.000
_cell.length_c   1.000
_cell.angle_alpha   90.00
_cell.angle_beta   90.00
_cell.angle_gamma   90.00
#
_symmetry.space_group_name_H-M   'P 1'
#
loop_
_entity.id
_entity.type
_entity.pdbx_description
1 polymer ?
#
loop_
_entity_poly.entity_id
_entity_poly.type
_entity_poly.pdbx_seq_one_letter_code
_entity_poly.pdbx_strand_id
1 'polypeptide(L)'
;MSVQSPAPPPAVSLIERIARFGPDSPDDARAPLHWPTLAPGVAAQEWPGLLDWVDDLRERYEAFDEKILPPCWYQHACYVSALQALRDFERVAYSKSAPGSAGVDWHRALRDIEMLITRWSAGPVACVGGHKESKRVGPVDDEAFDKFLAHDLAVRRGRTTAEMRRQAKEYQS
;
A
#
# COMPACT_ATOMS: atom_id res chain seq x y z
N MET A 1 -5.91 -22.66 35.66
CA MET A 1 -5.71 -23.19 34.32
C MET A 1 -4.73 -22.26 33.62
N SER A 2 -3.46 -22.66 33.55
CA SER A 2 -2.40 -21.85 32.91
C SER A 2 -2.50 -22.02 31.40
N VAL A 3 -2.80 -20.94 30.70
CA VAL A 3 -2.78 -20.90 29.23
C VAL A 3 -1.32 -20.81 28.83
N GLN A 4 -0.78 -21.90 28.30
CA GLN A 4 0.55 -21.92 27.69
C GLN A 4 0.50 -21.13 26.38
N SER A 5 1.28 -20.05 26.31
CA SER A 5 1.51 -19.35 25.02
C SER A 5 2.12 -20.34 24.02
N PRO A 6 1.65 -20.34 22.76
CA PRO A 6 2.25 -21.15 21.71
C PRO A 6 3.72 -20.75 21.52
N ALA A 7 4.59 -21.74 21.33
CA ALA A 7 5.99 -21.52 21.04
C ALA A 7 6.14 -20.70 19.75
N PRO A 8 7.12 -19.77 19.67
CA PRO A 8 7.39 -19.03 18.44
C PRO A 8 7.73 -20.01 17.30
N PRO A 9 7.30 -19.72 16.06
CA PRO A 9 7.64 -20.54 14.90
C PRO A 9 9.17 -20.62 14.76
N PRO A 10 9.70 -21.74 14.24
CA PRO A 10 11.14 -21.91 14.04
C PRO A 10 11.64 -20.81 13.10
N ALA A 11 12.81 -20.23 13.44
CA ALA A 11 13.47 -19.25 12.60
C ALA A 11 13.73 -19.84 11.20
N VAL A 12 13.20 -19.23 10.18
CA VAL A 12 13.43 -19.60 8.79
C VAL A 12 14.90 -19.39 8.46
N SER A 13 15.56 -20.40 7.90
CA SER A 13 17.00 -20.31 7.60
C SER A 13 17.27 -19.23 6.53
N LEU A 14 18.47 -18.62 6.57
CA LEU A 14 18.88 -17.64 5.55
C LEU A 14 18.76 -18.21 4.12
N ILE A 15 19.04 -19.49 3.94
CA ILE A 15 18.94 -20.17 2.65
C ILE A 15 17.47 -20.23 2.18
N GLU A 16 16.54 -20.54 3.08
CA GLU A 16 15.11 -20.56 2.75
C GLU A 16 14.57 -19.13 2.47
N ARG A 17 15.10 -18.12 3.17
CA ARG A 17 14.78 -16.70 2.91
C ARG A 17 15.30 -16.28 1.52
N ILE A 18 16.54 -16.61 1.15
CA ILE A 18 17.11 -16.34 -0.17
C ILE A 18 16.33 -17.07 -1.28
N ALA A 19 15.95 -18.33 -1.06
CA ALA A 19 15.16 -19.10 -2.04
C ALA A 19 13.76 -18.50 -2.22
N ARG A 20 13.19 -17.87 -1.19
CA ARG A 20 11.84 -17.27 -1.21
C ARG A 20 11.83 -15.86 -1.81
N PHE A 21 12.89 -15.08 -1.61
CA PHE A 21 12.99 -13.67 -1.99
C PHE A 21 14.17 -13.36 -2.92
N GLY A 22 14.89 -14.38 -3.40
CA GLY A 22 16.01 -14.21 -4.29
C GLY A 22 15.61 -13.85 -5.72
N PRO A 23 16.55 -13.32 -6.53
CA PRO A 23 16.30 -12.82 -7.89
C PRO A 23 15.85 -13.87 -8.92
N ASP A 24 15.79 -15.14 -8.54
CA ASP A 24 15.34 -16.28 -9.37
C ASP A 24 13.98 -16.83 -8.93
N SER A 25 13.22 -16.09 -8.13
CA SER A 25 11.89 -16.52 -7.71
C SER A 25 10.96 -16.62 -8.93
N PRO A 26 10.16 -17.71 -9.08
CA PRO A 26 9.12 -17.79 -10.11
C PRO A 26 8.09 -16.67 -10.04
N ASP A 27 8.17 -15.85 -9.01
CA ASP A 27 7.28 -14.72 -8.70
C ASP A 27 7.65 -13.42 -9.48
N ASP A 28 8.78 -13.38 -10.20
CA ASP A 28 9.27 -12.18 -10.90
C ASP A 28 8.30 -11.65 -11.98
N ALA A 29 7.44 -12.49 -12.54
CA ALA A 29 6.45 -12.12 -13.55
C ALA A 29 5.06 -11.80 -12.96
N ARG A 30 4.92 -11.84 -11.63
CA ARG A 30 3.62 -11.68 -10.97
C ARG A 30 3.19 -10.20 -10.97
N ALA A 31 1.92 -9.97 -11.31
CA ALA A 31 1.32 -8.63 -11.18
C ALA A 31 1.29 -8.16 -9.71
N PRO A 32 1.43 -6.84 -9.45
CA PRO A 32 1.28 -6.29 -8.11
C PRO A 32 -0.06 -6.69 -7.47
N LEU A 33 -0.02 -7.02 -6.18
CA LEU A 33 -1.20 -7.44 -5.44
C LEU A 33 -2.00 -6.24 -4.92
N HIS A 34 -3.31 -6.33 -5.09
CA HIS A 34 -4.23 -5.34 -4.53
C HIS A 34 -5.06 -5.98 -3.41
N TRP A 35 -4.61 -5.84 -2.17
CA TRP A 35 -5.21 -6.47 -0.99
C TRP A 35 -6.73 -6.35 -0.89
N PRO A 36 -7.36 -5.19 -1.12
CA PRO A 36 -8.80 -5.03 -0.99
C PRO A 36 -9.63 -5.95 -1.91
N THR A 37 -9.04 -6.44 -3.00
CA THR A 37 -9.74 -7.27 -3.99
C THR A 37 -9.31 -8.74 -3.98
N LEU A 38 -8.42 -9.14 -3.05
CA LEU A 38 -7.97 -10.53 -2.96
C LEU A 38 -9.09 -11.45 -2.50
N ALA A 39 -9.23 -12.58 -3.18
CA ALA A 39 -10.07 -13.68 -2.70
C ALA A 39 -9.49 -14.23 -1.37
N PRO A 40 -10.34 -14.69 -0.42
CA PRO A 40 -9.89 -15.14 0.90
C PRO A 40 -8.80 -16.20 0.86
N GLY A 41 -8.88 -17.17 -0.07
CA GLY A 41 -7.88 -18.21 -0.22
C GLY A 41 -6.51 -17.68 -0.69
N VAL A 42 -6.50 -16.67 -1.57
CA VAL A 42 -5.27 -16.00 -2.02
C VAL A 42 -4.67 -15.18 -0.87
N ALA A 43 -5.49 -14.40 -0.17
CA ALA A 43 -5.05 -13.63 0.98
C ALA A 43 -4.40 -14.53 2.05
N ALA A 44 -4.99 -15.69 2.35
CA ALA A 44 -4.44 -16.65 3.30
C ALA A 44 -3.05 -17.18 2.90
N GLN A 45 -2.78 -17.30 1.61
CA GLN A 45 -1.47 -17.71 1.08
C GLN A 45 -0.44 -16.58 1.10
N GLU A 46 -0.88 -15.33 0.94
CA GLU A 46 0.00 -14.17 0.89
C GLU A 46 0.44 -13.63 2.26
N TRP A 47 -0.41 -13.76 3.28
CA TRP A 47 -0.12 -13.24 4.61
C TRP A 47 1.21 -13.68 5.20
N PRO A 48 1.58 -14.99 5.20
CA PRO A 48 2.87 -15.41 5.74
C PRO A 48 4.04 -14.72 5.04
N GLY A 49 4.00 -14.63 3.71
CA GLY A 49 5.08 -14.01 2.95
C GLY A 49 5.19 -12.50 3.15
N LEU A 50 4.08 -11.79 3.38
CA LEU A 50 4.12 -10.37 3.72
C LEU A 50 4.65 -10.16 5.14
N LEU A 51 4.26 -10.99 6.09
CA LEU A 51 4.74 -10.93 7.47
C LEU A 51 6.26 -11.13 7.53
N ASP A 52 6.75 -12.21 6.94
CA ASP A 52 8.19 -12.53 6.87
C ASP A 52 8.99 -11.39 6.22
N TRP A 53 8.44 -10.78 5.15
CA TRP A 53 9.08 -9.68 4.46
C TRP A 53 9.13 -8.39 5.30
N VAL A 54 8.08 -8.10 6.06
CA VAL A 54 8.05 -6.91 6.95
C VAL A 54 9.04 -7.08 8.11
N ASP A 55 9.17 -8.28 8.66
CA ASP A 55 10.16 -8.56 9.70
C ASP A 55 11.58 -8.39 9.15
N ASP A 56 11.86 -8.90 7.94
CA ASP A 56 13.13 -8.69 7.24
C ASP A 56 13.40 -7.19 6.93
N LEU A 57 12.37 -6.44 6.54
CA LEU A 57 12.47 -5.00 6.31
C LEU A 57 12.92 -4.27 7.58
N ARG A 58 12.33 -4.61 8.72
CA ARG A 58 12.69 -4.04 10.03
C ARG A 58 14.12 -4.36 10.44
N GLU A 59 14.59 -5.58 10.16
CA GLU A 59 15.98 -5.96 10.42
C GLU A 59 16.99 -5.18 9.57
N ARG A 60 16.62 -4.88 8.31
CA ARG A 60 17.48 -4.16 7.36
C ARG A 60 17.44 -2.64 7.55
N TYR A 61 16.33 -2.10 8.04
CA TYR A 61 16.10 -0.65 8.10
C TYR A 61 15.58 -0.23 9.48
N GLU A 62 16.44 0.35 10.30
CA GLU A 62 16.12 0.84 11.65
C GLU A 62 15.02 1.92 11.67
N ALA A 63 14.75 2.56 10.53
CA ALA A 63 13.68 3.55 10.38
C ALA A 63 12.27 2.97 10.62
N PHE A 64 12.09 1.64 10.49
CA PHE A 64 10.81 0.98 10.74
C PHE A 64 10.68 0.45 12.17
N ASP A 65 11.08 1.25 13.15
CA ASP A 65 10.92 0.93 14.56
C ASP A 65 9.43 0.85 14.99
N GLU A 66 9.17 0.44 16.22
CA GLU A 66 7.80 0.28 16.76
C GLU A 66 6.99 1.58 16.80
N LYS A 67 7.64 2.75 16.78
CA LYS A 67 6.96 4.05 16.77
C LYS A 67 6.45 4.38 15.38
N ILE A 68 7.19 4.00 14.36
CA ILE A 68 6.85 4.24 12.95
C ILE A 68 5.92 3.15 12.44
N LEU A 69 6.30 1.89 12.64
CA LEU A 69 5.49 0.74 12.23
C LEU A 69 5.07 -0.06 13.48
N PRO A 70 3.88 0.22 14.06
CA PRO A 70 3.45 -0.43 15.29
C PRO A 70 3.27 -1.94 15.12
N PRO A 71 3.42 -2.76 16.18
CA PRO A 71 3.27 -4.22 16.12
C PRO A 71 1.93 -4.69 15.54
N CYS A 72 0.90 -3.87 15.62
CA CYS A 72 -0.43 -4.16 15.08
C CYS A 72 -0.65 -3.66 13.64
N TRP A 73 0.41 -3.38 12.88
CA TRP A 73 0.34 -2.85 11.52
C TRP A 73 -0.60 -3.65 10.59
N TYR A 74 -0.63 -4.96 10.74
CA TYR A 74 -1.46 -5.87 9.95
C TYR A 74 -2.98 -5.68 10.16
N GLN A 75 -3.38 -5.00 11.22
CA GLN A 75 -4.79 -4.67 11.50
C GLN A 75 -5.23 -3.37 10.81
N HIS A 76 -4.34 -2.67 10.13
CA HIS A 76 -4.60 -1.40 9.45
C HIS A 76 -4.40 -1.55 7.94
N ALA A 77 -5.48 -1.48 7.18
CA ALA A 77 -5.47 -1.69 5.73
C ALA A 77 -4.49 -0.76 4.99
N CYS A 78 -4.26 0.46 5.48
CA CYS A 78 -3.32 1.40 4.89
C CYS A 78 -1.87 0.89 4.97
N TYR A 79 -1.45 0.35 6.12
CA TYR A 79 -0.11 -0.24 6.26
C TYR A 79 0.04 -1.47 5.39
N VAL A 80 -0.95 -2.38 5.42
CA VAL A 80 -0.93 -3.60 4.60
C VAL A 80 -0.76 -3.26 3.12
N SER A 81 -1.55 -2.32 2.61
CA SER A 81 -1.49 -1.92 1.20
C SER A 81 -0.16 -1.26 0.83
N ALA A 82 0.37 -0.38 1.68
CA ALA A 82 1.63 0.31 1.43
C ALA A 82 2.83 -0.65 1.46
N LEU A 83 2.88 -1.53 2.47
CA LEU A 83 3.96 -2.50 2.63
C LEU A 83 3.93 -3.56 1.52
N GLN A 84 2.74 -4.01 1.10
CA GLN A 84 2.63 -4.91 -0.04
C GLN A 84 3.11 -4.26 -1.34
N ALA A 85 2.71 -3.02 -1.61
CA ALA A 85 3.16 -2.31 -2.79
C ALA A 85 4.70 -2.14 -2.80
N LEU A 86 5.28 -1.85 -1.64
CA LEU A 86 6.72 -1.75 -1.48
C LEU A 86 7.42 -3.10 -1.70
N ARG A 87 6.89 -4.20 -1.16
CA ARG A 87 7.37 -5.56 -1.38
C ARG A 87 7.34 -5.93 -2.87
N ASP A 88 6.24 -5.66 -3.56
CA ASP A 88 6.11 -5.93 -5.00
C ASP A 88 7.10 -5.10 -5.81
N PHE A 89 7.34 -3.84 -5.41
CA PHE A 89 8.33 -3.00 -6.08
C PHE A 89 9.75 -3.51 -5.84
N GLU A 90 10.11 -3.94 -4.62
CA GLU A 90 11.43 -4.54 -4.33
C GLU A 90 11.70 -5.74 -5.23
N ARG A 91 10.73 -6.66 -5.34
CA ARG A 91 10.83 -7.84 -6.19
C ARG A 91 11.15 -7.48 -7.64
N VAL A 92 10.46 -6.49 -8.19
CA VAL A 92 10.69 -6.03 -9.57
C VAL A 92 12.02 -5.29 -9.70
N ALA A 93 12.35 -4.42 -8.74
CA ALA A 93 13.58 -3.62 -8.77
C ALA A 93 14.86 -4.46 -8.69
N TYR A 94 14.79 -5.64 -8.08
CA TYR A 94 15.93 -6.57 -7.98
C TYR A 94 15.78 -7.80 -8.87
N SER A 95 14.85 -7.79 -9.84
CA SER A 95 14.72 -8.85 -10.85
C SER A 95 15.89 -8.81 -11.84
N LYS A 96 16.14 -9.92 -12.54
CA LYS A 96 17.20 -10.00 -13.57
C LYS A 96 17.02 -9.04 -14.74
N SER A 97 15.77 -8.66 -15.02
CA SER A 97 15.40 -7.75 -16.10
C SER A 97 15.39 -6.26 -15.67
N ALA A 98 15.66 -5.98 -14.39
CA ALA A 98 15.60 -4.62 -13.87
C ALA A 98 16.68 -3.72 -14.50
N PRO A 99 16.35 -2.44 -14.81
CA PRO A 99 17.34 -1.49 -15.28
C PRO A 99 18.33 -1.13 -14.17
N GLY A 100 19.54 -0.68 -14.54
CA GLY A 100 20.60 -0.32 -13.59
C GLY A 100 20.23 0.77 -12.56
N SER A 101 19.20 1.58 -12.83
CA SER A 101 18.67 2.59 -11.88
C SER A 101 17.71 2.01 -10.84
N ALA A 102 17.22 0.78 -11.02
CA ALA A 102 16.12 0.22 -10.22
C ALA A 102 16.40 0.20 -8.71
N GLY A 103 17.66 -0.07 -8.30
CA GLY A 103 18.05 -0.01 -6.88
C GLY A 103 17.92 1.40 -6.28
N VAL A 104 18.22 2.45 -7.05
CA VAL A 104 18.02 3.84 -6.61
C VAL A 104 16.53 4.17 -6.51
N ASP A 105 15.73 3.69 -7.46
CA ASP A 105 14.29 3.90 -7.48
C ASP A 105 13.60 3.14 -6.33
N TRP A 106 14.13 1.94 -5.97
CA TRP A 106 13.73 1.22 -4.76
C TRP A 106 13.93 2.07 -3.51
N HIS A 107 15.13 2.65 -3.29
CA HIS A 107 15.37 3.47 -2.10
C HIS A 107 14.53 4.76 -2.08
N ARG A 108 14.14 5.31 -3.22
CA ARG A 108 13.18 6.41 -3.29
C ARG A 108 11.79 5.97 -2.84
N ALA A 109 11.30 4.82 -3.34
CA ALA A 109 10.02 4.26 -2.94
C ALA A 109 10.01 3.90 -1.44
N LEU A 110 11.09 3.31 -0.92
CA LEU A 110 11.26 3.01 0.50
C LEU A 110 11.09 4.26 1.37
N ARG A 111 11.81 5.34 1.03
CA ARG A 111 11.70 6.63 1.74
C ARG A 111 10.27 7.19 1.68
N ASP A 112 9.65 7.16 0.51
CA ASP A 112 8.33 7.74 0.31
C ASP A 112 7.26 6.96 1.11
N ILE A 113 7.37 5.64 1.18
CA ILE A 113 6.49 4.79 2.02
C ILE A 113 6.79 4.99 3.51
N GLU A 114 8.05 5.08 3.93
CA GLU A 114 8.44 5.38 5.30
C GLU A 114 7.84 6.72 5.77
N MET A 115 7.94 7.78 4.97
CA MET A 115 7.32 9.07 5.27
C MET A 115 5.79 8.98 5.39
N LEU A 116 5.15 8.19 4.56
CA LEU A 116 3.70 7.97 4.59
C LEU A 116 3.28 7.25 5.89
N ILE A 117 3.98 6.18 6.23
CA ILE A 117 3.77 5.39 7.44
C ILE A 117 4.00 6.25 8.69
N THR A 118 5.08 7.03 8.71
CA THR A 118 5.40 7.97 9.81
C THR A 118 4.26 8.96 10.02
N ARG A 119 3.71 9.51 8.94
CA ARG A 119 2.56 10.43 9.02
C ARG A 119 1.31 9.74 9.59
N TRP A 120 1.06 8.49 9.23
CA TRP A 120 -0.08 7.75 9.74
C TRP A 120 0.08 7.38 11.21
N SER A 121 1.26 6.92 11.63
CA SER A 121 1.56 6.57 13.02
C SER A 121 1.55 7.78 13.96
N ALA A 122 1.91 8.96 13.46
CA ALA A 122 1.83 10.21 14.24
C ALA A 122 0.40 10.80 14.34
N GLY A 123 -0.56 10.29 13.56
CA GLY A 123 -1.91 10.87 13.43
C GLY A 123 -3.03 9.82 13.47
N PRO A 124 -3.66 9.51 12.32
CA PRO A 124 -4.92 8.76 12.31
C PRO A 124 -4.78 7.30 12.76
N VAL A 125 -3.57 6.74 12.75
CA VAL A 125 -3.30 5.34 13.13
C VAL A 125 -2.28 5.28 14.28
N ALA A 126 -2.35 6.24 15.20
CA ALA A 126 -1.46 6.29 16.36
C ALA A 126 -1.81 5.19 17.38
N CYS A 127 -1.15 4.04 17.27
CA CYS A 127 -1.32 2.88 18.15
C CYS A 127 -0.28 2.81 19.27
N VAL A 128 -0.09 3.90 20.00
CA VAL A 128 0.84 3.95 21.13
C VAL A 128 0.21 3.25 22.33
N GLY A 129 0.89 2.20 22.84
CA GLY A 129 0.45 1.44 24.02
C GLY A 129 -0.70 0.45 23.76
N GLY A 130 -0.98 0.11 22.50
CA GLY A 130 -1.95 -0.88 22.08
C GLY A 130 -2.69 -0.51 20.81
N HIS A 131 -3.36 -1.50 20.21
CA HIS A 131 -4.14 -1.30 19.00
C HIS A 131 -5.34 -0.35 19.25
N LYS A 132 -5.50 0.63 18.35
CA LYS A 132 -6.68 1.49 18.30
C LYS A 132 -7.38 1.29 16.96
N GLU A 133 -8.67 1.01 17.00
CA GLU A 133 -9.47 0.96 15.80
C GLU A 133 -9.48 2.33 15.11
N SER A 134 -9.23 2.32 13.81
CA SER A 134 -9.35 3.54 13.00
C SER A 134 -10.80 4.00 13.00
N LYS A 135 -11.03 5.26 13.33
CA LYS A 135 -12.37 5.85 13.17
C LYS A 135 -12.72 5.81 11.69
N ARG A 136 -13.67 4.96 11.33
CA ARG A 136 -14.22 4.97 9.98
C ARG A 136 -14.98 6.27 9.79
N VAL A 137 -14.67 6.99 8.74
CA VAL A 137 -15.53 8.05 8.25
C VAL A 137 -16.80 7.36 7.76
N GLY A 138 -17.96 7.86 8.16
CA GLY A 138 -19.24 7.32 7.70
C GLY A 138 -19.34 7.34 6.16
N PRO A 139 -20.29 6.61 5.59
CA PRO A 139 -20.56 6.67 4.15
C PRO A 139 -20.84 8.12 3.74
N VAL A 140 -20.53 8.43 2.49
CA VAL A 140 -20.93 9.70 1.89
C VAL A 140 -22.46 9.79 1.93
N ASP A 141 -23.00 10.97 2.22
CA ASP A 141 -24.42 11.24 2.09
C ASP A 141 -24.80 11.21 0.60
N ASP A 142 -25.51 10.16 0.19
CA ASP A 142 -25.83 9.89 -1.21
C ASP A 142 -26.65 11.04 -1.81
N GLU A 143 -27.60 11.64 -1.06
CA GLU A 143 -28.40 12.76 -1.53
C GLU A 143 -27.55 14.02 -1.75
N ALA A 144 -26.64 14.30 -0.83
CA ALA A 144 -25.70 15.42 -0.97
C ALA A 144 -24.74 15.21 -2.14
N PHE A 145 -24.27 13.97 -2.34
CA PHE A 145 -23.41 13.63 -3.48
C PHE A 145 -24.14 13.76 -4.80
N ASP A 146 -25.36 13.29 -4.93
CA ASP A 146 -26.16 13.39 -6.14
C ASP A 146 -26.44 14.85 -6.52
N LYS A 147 -26.74 15.71 -5.55
CA LYS A 147 -26.88 17.16 -5.76
C LYS A 147 -25.59 17.79 -6.28
N PHE A 148 -24.45 17.42 -5.66
CA PHE A 148 -23.13 17.87 -6.10
C PHE A 148 -22.84 17.41 -7.53
N LEU A 149 -23.07 16.13 -7.83
CA LEU A 149 -22.82 15.54 -9.14
C LEU A 149 -23.68 16.22 -10.22
N ALA A 150 -24.97 16.43 -9.96
CA ALA A 150 -25.85 17.13 -10.89
C ALA A 150 -25.35 18.55 -11.18
N HIS A 151 -24.91 19.28 -10.17
CA HIS A 151 -24.34 20.62 -10.31
C HIS A 151 -23.04 20.61 -11.13
N ASP A 152 -22.09 19.72 -10.79
CA ASP A 152 -20.80 19.60 -11.49
C ASP A 152 -20.99 19.28 -12.98
N LEU A 153 -21.90 18.35 -13.29
CA LEU A 153 -22.22 17.99 -14.67
C LEU A 153 -22.87 19.15 -15.44
N ALA A 154 -23.72 19.94 -14.79
CA ALA A 154 -24.32 21.13 -15.40
C ALA A 154 -23.28 22.20 -15.72
N VAL A 155 -22.34 22.46 -14.81
CA VAL A 155 -21.22 23.39 -15.01
C VAL A 155 -20.31 22.93 -16.17
N ARG A 156 -19.98 21.64 -16.23
CA ARG A 156 -19.15 21.08 -17.32
C ARG A 156 -19.81 21.24 -18.69
N ARG A 157 -21.12 20.94 -18.79
CA ARG A 157 -21.90 21.15 -20.02
C ARG A 157 -21.93 22.63 -20.45
N GLY A 158 -22.08 23.54 -19.50
CA GLY A 158 -22.03 24.98 -19.75
C GLY A 158 -20.69 25.47 -20.30
N ARG A 159 -19.57 24.94 -19.76
CA ARG A 159 -18.22 25.25 -20.26
C ARG A 159 -18.02 24.74 -21.69
N THR A 160 -18.35 23.50 -21.97
CA THR A 160 -18.24 22.91 -23.32
C THR A 160 -19.04 23.70 -24.35
N THR A 161 -20.26 24.13 -24.00
CA THR A 161 -21.11 24.95 -24.89
C THR A 161 -20.49 26.33 -25.13
N ALA A 162 -19.91 26.95 -24.13
CA ALA A 162 -19.22 28.24 -24.27
C ALA A 162 -17.95 28.15 -25.13
N GLU A 163 -17.17 27.09 -24.97
CA GLU A 163 -15.98 26.80 -25.79
C GLU A 163 -16.37 26.57 -27.26
N MET A 164 -17.37 25.77 -27.55
CA MET A 164 -17.86 25.55 -28.90
C MET A 164 -18.33 26.84 -29.55
N ARG A 165 -19.02 27.73 -28.80
CA ARG A 165 -19.44 29.03 -29.32
C ARG A 165 -18.29 29.98 -29.62
N ARG A 166 -17.23 29.93 -28.83
CA ARG A 166 -15.99 30.71 -29.12
C ARG A 166 -15.33 30.23 -30.40
N GLN A 167 -15.09 28.92 -30.52
CA GLN A 167 -14.51 28.34 -31.74
C GLN A 167 -15.33 28.64 -33.00
N ALA A 168 -16.63 28.55 -32.91
CA ALA A 168 -17.52 28.89 -34.05
C ALA A 168 -17.41 30.37 -34.46
N LYS A 169 -17.17 31.31 -33.53
CA LYS A 169 -16.96 32.71 -33.83
C LYS A 169 -15.59 32.98 -34.47
N GLU A 170 -14.55 32.28 -33.99
CA GLU A 170 -13.16 32.39 -34.55
C GLU A 170 -13.10 31.85 -35.99
N TYR A 171 -13.94 30.88 -36.34
CA TYR A 171 -13.99 30.33 -37.72
C TYR A 171 -14.80 31.21 -38.71
N GLN A 172 -15.57 32.19 -38.20
CA GLN A 172 -16.39 33.10 -39.05
C GLN A 172 -15.75 34.49 -39.24
N SER A 173 -14.59 34.74 -38.62
CA SER A 173 -13.83 36.00 -38.72
C SER A 173 -12.56 35.79 -39.55
#